data_ca2f717436571fafffb4b51e81e0d64b
#
_entry.id   ca2f717436571fafffb4b51e81e0d64b
#
_cell.length_a   1.000
_cell.length_b   1.000
_cell.length_c   1.000
_cell.angle_alpha   90.00
_cell.angle_beta   90.00
_cell.angle_gamma   90.00
#
_symmetry.space_group_name_H-M   'P 1'
#
loop_
_entity.id
_entity.type
_entity.pdbx_description
1 polymer ?
#
loop_
_entity_poly.entity_id
_entity_poly.type
_entity_poly.pdbx_seq_one_letter_code
_entity_poly.pdbx_strand_id
1 'polypeptide(L)'
;MTETAPVRRVAVALFEGFTVLDVYGPVQAFASSRIVGPDGKRQPLFEIFSMAGEAGRVKAGEGPASWAEWSFEKAPDYDILLIPGGFGTRAAVADQAFVERLATASRRARITTTVCTGSALLARTGLLDGRPATSNKIAWDWVVQQGPRVLWKRKARWVDDGDVLTSSGVSAGIDMALSLIARLHGRDMARTAARNMEYVWHEGADDDPFA
;
A
#
# COMPACT_ATOMS: atom_id res chain seq x y z
N MET A 1 27.90 -10.61 16.64
CA MET A 1 27.64 -10.25 15.23
C MET A 1 26.16 -9.91 15.15
N THR A 2 25.81 -8.63 15.12
CA THR A 2 24.42 -8.20 14.93
C THR A 2 24.08 -8.43 13.47
N GLU A 3 23.26 -9.45 13.21
CA GLU A 3 22.73 -9.76 11.90
C GLU A 3 21.99 -8.51 11.39
N THR A 4 22.44 -7.96 10.26
CA THR A 4 21.74 -6.84 9.63
C THR A 4 20.37 -7.32 9.18
N ALA A 5 19.31 -6.66 9.63
CA ALA A 5 17.94 -7.01 9.23
C ALA A 5 17.86 -7.00 7.69
N PRO A 6 17.27 -8.03 7.06
CA PRO A 6 17.19 -8.11 5.61
C PRO A 6 16.39 -6.92 5.06
N VAL A 7 16.93 -6.29 4.01
CA VAL A 7 16.22 -5.23 3.27
C VAL A 7 15.03 -5.85 2.54
N ARG A 8 13.82 -5.34 2.79
CA ARG A 8 12.60 -5.79 2.11
C ARG A 8 12.33 -4.96 0.88
N ARG A 9 11.84 -5.60 -0.16
CA ARG A 9 11.44 -4.91 -1.39
C ARG A 9 9.96 -4.58 -1.38
N VAL A 10 9.64 -3.33 -1.74
CA VAL A 10 8.28 -2.81 -1.86
C VAL A 10 8.02 -2.48 -3.33
N ALA A 11 7.10 -3.20 -3.95
CA ALA A 11 6.61 -2.90 -5.28
C ALA A 11 5.35 -2.03 -5.20
N VAL A 12 5.31 -0.93 -5.93
CA VAL A 12 4.16 -0.03 -6.02
C VAL A 12 3.44 -0.25 -7.35
N ALA A 13 2.18 -0.70 -7.29
CA ALA A 13 1.36 -0.93 -8.48
C ALA A 13 0.74 0.38 -8.95
N LEU A 14 1.23 0.96 -10.05
CA LEU A 14 0.69 2.16 -10.67
C LEU A 14 -0.31 1.82 -11.78
N PHE A 15 -1.33 2.65 -11.92
CA PHE A 15 -2.32 2.61 -13.01
C PHE A 15 -2.83 4.02 -13.29
N GLU A 16 -3.36 4.26 -14.48
CA GLU A 16 -3.89 5.57 -14.87
C GLU A 16 -4.96 6.05 -13.88
N GLY A 17 -4.81 7.29 -13.40
CA GLY A 17 -5.76 7.91 -12.46
C GLY A 17 -5.56 7.50 -10.99
N PHE A 18 -4.40 7.00 -10.60
CA PHE A 18 -4.07 6.76 -9.19
C PHE A 18 -4.00 8.07 -8.39
N THR A 19 -4.27 8.02 -7.09
CA THR A 19 -4.11 9.16 -6.17
C THR A 19 -2.65 9.29 -5.71
N VAL A 20 -2.06 10.46 -5.90
CA VAL A 20 -0.62 10.71 -5.63
C VAL A 20 -0.23 10.37 -4.19
N LEU A 21 -1.00 10.84 -3.20
CA LEU A 21 -0.66 10.61 -1.80
C LEU A 21 -0.86 9.16 -1.35
N ASP A 22 -1.74 8.39 -2.01
CA ASP A 22 -1.91 6.95 -1.76
C ASP A 22 -0.63 6.16 -2.07
N VAL A 23 0.18 6.68 -3.00
CA VAL A 23 1.50 6.15 -3.36
C VAL A 23 2.58 6.73 -2.46
N TYR A 24 2.77 8.05 -2.54
CA TYR A 24 3.97 8.69 -1.98
C TYR A 24 3.92 8.88 -0.47
N GLY A 25 2.75 8.83 0.16
CA GLY A 25 2.60 8.81 1.61
C GLY A 25 3.24 7.56 2.24
N PRO A 26 2.75 6.34 1.90
CA PRO A 26 3.38 5.10 2.35
C PRO A 26 4.83 4.93 1.90
N VAL A 27 5.15 5.31 0.65
CA VAL A 27 6.53 5.28 0.13
C VAL A 27 7.47 6.10 1.01
N GLN A 28 7.06 7.30 1.43
CA GLN A 28 7.87 8.12 2.32
C GLN A 28 8.07 7.47 3.69
N ALA A 29 7.05 6.80 4.24
CA ALA A 29 7.18 6.08 5.52
C ALA A 29 8.22 4.95 5.41
N PHE A 30 8.14 4.12 4.37
CA PHE A 30 9.13 3.07 4.11
C PHE A 30 10.54 3.65 3.88
N ALA A 31 10.68 4.70 3.06
CA ALA A 31 11.97 5.33 2.75
C ALA A 31 12.63 6.01 3.96
N SER A 32 11.82 6.48 4.94
CA SER A 32 12.28 7.08 6.19
C SER A 32 12.75 6.05 7.22
N SER A 33 12.49 4.76 6.99
CA SER A 33 12.84 3.64 7.87
C SER A 33 14.27 3.17 7.60
N ARG A 34 15.21 3.62 8.43
CA ARG A 34 16.65 3.36 8.28
C ARG A 34 17.28 2.99 9.60
N ILE A 35 18.26 2.07 9.56
CA ILE A 35 19.12 1.74 10.69
C ILE A 35 20.52 2.31 10.47
N VAL A 36 21.27 2.46 11.57
CA VAL A 36 22.70 2.78 11.49
C VAL A 36 23.46 1.46 11.50
N GLY A 37 24.17 1.19 10.42
CA GLY A 37 25.02 0.00 10.29
C GLY A 37 26.30 0.09 11.15
N PRO A 38 27.06 -1.00 11.23
CA PRO A 38 28.32 -1.05 12.01
C PRO A 38 29.37 -0.03 11.52
N ASP A 39 29.28 0.40 10.27
CA ASP A 39 30.14 1.40 9.63
C ASP A 39 29.68 2.84 9.89
N GLY A 40 28.66 3.05 10.71
CA GLY A 40 28.06 4.36 11.01
C GLY A 40 27.17 4.91 9.89
N LYS A 41 27.01 4.21 8.78
CA LYS A 41 26.15 4.66 7.67
C LYS A 41 24.69 4.29 7.88
N ARG A 42 23.80 5.16 7.41
CA ARG A 42 22.36 4.88 7.38
C ARG A 42 22.05 3.89 6.25
N GLN A 43 21.50 2.73 6.61
CA GLN A 43 21.09 1.69 5.68
C GLN A 43 19.56 1.65 5.62
N PRO A 44 18.94 1.58 4.43
CA PRO A 44 17.51 1.48 4.29
C PRO A 44 17.03 0.08 4.76
N LEU A 45 15.84 0.03 5.36
CA LEU A 45 15.15 -1.22 5.65
C LEU A 45 14.27 -1.69 4.49
N PHE A 46 13.95 -0.77 3.57
CA PHE A 46 13.12 -1.03 2.40
C PHE A 46 13.77 -0.49 1.13
N GLU A 47 13.77 -1.29 0.08
CA GLU A 47 14.05 -0.91 -1.29
C GLU A 47 12.72 -0.80 -2.03
N ILE A 48 12.46 0.33 -2.70
CA ILE A 48 11.14 0.64 -3.26
C ILE A 48 11.28 0.83 -4.76
N PHE A 49 10.40 0.21 -5.52
CA PHE A 49 10.30 0.43 -6.96
C PHE A 49 8.83 0.44 -7.39
N SER A 50 8.58 0.91 -8.59
CA SER A 50 7.24 1.04 -9.17
C SER A 50 7.06 0.12 -10.38
N MET A 51 5.83 -0.38 -10.54
CA MET A 51 5.45 -1.20 -11.68
C MET A 51 4.04 -0.86 -12.16
N ALA A 52 3.76 -1.10 -13.44
CA ALA A 52 2.47 -0.91 -14.06
C ALA A 52 2.18 -1.99 -15.10
N GLY A 53 1.10 -1.88 -15.88
CA GLY A 53 0.84 -2.74 -17.03
C GLY A 53 2.00 -2.75 -18.03
N GLU A 54 2.54 -1.56 -18.30
CA GLU A 54 3.76 -1.33 -19.08
C GLU A 54 4.70 -0.42 -18.30
N ALA A 55 6.02 -0.61 -18.44
CA ALA A 55 7.00 0.33 -17.91
C ALA A 55 6.88 1.68 -18.62
N GLY A 56 7.02 2.76 -17.89
CA GLY A 56 6.95 4.08 -18.46
C GLY A 56 6.09 5.07 -17.65
N ARG A 57 5.64 6.11 -18.34
CA ARG A 57 4.87 7.20 -17.73
C ARG A 57 3.44 6.78 -17.43
N VAL A 58 3.02 6.94 -16.18
CA VAL A 58 1.64 6.70 -15.70
C VAL A 58 1.06 8.01 -15.19
N LYS A 59 -0.09 8.44 -15.72
CA LYS A 59 -0.75 9.69 -15.31
C LYS A 59 -1.50 9.49 -14.00
N ALA A 60 -1.22 10.35 -13.00
CA ALA A 60 -2.02 10.41 -11.79
C ALA A 60 -3.42 11.00 -12.05
N GLY A 61 -4.36 10.78 -11.17
CA GLY A 61 -5.69 11.41 -11.22
C GLY A 61 -5.61 12.92 -10.99
N GLU A 62 -4.67 13.34 -10.13
CA GLU A 62 -4.31 14.73 -9.84
C GLU A 62 -2.79 14.84 -9.71
N GLY A 63 -2.25 16.01 -10.04
CA GLY A 63 -0.81 16.28 -9.92
C GLY A 63 0.04 15.70 -11.05
N PRO A 64 1.35 15.54 -10.82
CA PRO A 64 2.28 15.09 -11.84
C PRO A 64 2.15 13.59 -12.12
N ALA A 65 2.54 13.19 -13.32
CA ALA A 65 2.67 11.78 -13.66
C ALA A 65 3.85 11.14 -12.92
N SER A 66 3.74 9.84 -12.68
CA SER A 66 4.82 9.02 -12.14
C SER A 66 5.42 8.13 -13.23
N TRP A 67 6.60 7.59 -12.96
CA TRP A 67 7.28 6.65 -13.85
C TRP A 67 7.21 5.24 -13.26
N ALA A 68 6.65 4.27 -13.98
CA ALA A 68 6.74 2.86 -13.64
C ALA A 68 8.08 2.31 -14.17
N GLU A 69 8.92 1.81 -13.28
CA GLU A 69 10.24 1.27 -13.62
C GLU A 69 10.12 -0.07 -14.34
N TRP A 70 9.09 -0.85 -14.01
CA TRP A 70 8.89 -2.20 -14.52
C TRP A 70 7.46 -2.42 -15.02
N SER A 71 7.25 -3.39 -15.91
CA SER A 71 5.94 -4.00 -16.08
C SER A 71 5.68 -5.03 -14.99
N PHE A 72 4.41 -5.38 -14.73
CA PHE A 72 4.06 -6.43 -13.74
C PHE A 72 4.80 -7.75 -14.01
N GLU A 73 4.98 -8.11 -15.29
CA GLU A 73 5.61 -9.37 -15.72
C GLU A 73 7.12 -9.38 -15.51
N LYS A 74 7.77 -8.20 -15.67
CA LYS A 74 9.23 -8.07 -15.64
C LYS A 74 9.75 -7.55 -14.30
N ALA A 75 8.85 -7.20 -13.37
CA ALA A 75 9.23 -6.72 -12.05
C ALA A 75 10.07 -7.76 -11.30
N PRO A 76 11.17 -7.34 -10.62
CA PRO A 76 11.95 -8.23 -9.77
C PRO A 76 11.09 -8.78 -8.62
N ASP A 77 11.63 -9.73 -7.85
CA ASP A 77 10.94 -10.24 -6.66
C ASP A 77 10.79 -9.14 -5.60
N TYR A 78 9.70 -9.19 -4.87
CA TYR A 78 9.36 -8.23 -3.81
C TYR A 78 8.64 -8.92 -2.65
N ASP A 79 8.74 -8.32 -1.48
CA ASP A 79 8.10 -8.80 -0.25
C ASP A 79 6.73 -8.16 -0.02
N ILE A 80 6.60 -6.88 -0.41
CA ILE A 80 5.41 -6.07 -0.15
C ILE A 80 4.90 -5.51 -1.47
N LEU A 81 3.59 -5.64 -1.71
CA LEU A 81 2.89 -4.96 -2.79
C LEU A 81 2.06 -3.82 -2.20
N LEU A 82 2.21 -2.60 -2.74
CA LEU A 82 1.38 -1.44 -2.43
C LEU A 82 0.46 -1.14 -3.62
N ILE A 83 -0.86 -1.18 -3.37
CA ILE A 83 -1.91 -0.88 -4.35
C ILE A 83 -2.60 0.42 -3.94
N PRO A 84 -2.39 1.54 -4.64
CA PRO A 84 -3.06 2.80 -4.36
C PRO A 84 -4.53 2.77 -4.81
N GLY A 85 -5.30 3.73 -4.35
CA GLY A 85 -6.61 4.05 -4.91
C GLY A 85 -6.55 5.19 -5.92
N GLY A 86 -7.67 5.85 -6.09
CA GLY A 86 -7.87 6.97 -7.02
C GLY A 86 -9.08 6.77 -7.93
N PHE A 87 -9.45 7.80 -8.66
CA PHE A 87 -10.58 7.72 -9.60
C PHE A 87 -10.37 6.67 -10.69
N GLY A 88 -9.13 6.40 -11.08
CA GLY A 88 -8.78 5.36 -12.06
C GLY A 88 -9.23 3.95 -11.67
N THR A 89 -9.48 3.68 -10.37
CA THR A 89 -10.00 2.39 -9.93
C THR A 89 -11.34 2.03 -10.58
N ARG A 90 -12.16 3.03 -10.97
CA ARG A 90 -13.46 2.77 -11.63
C ARG A 90 -13.29 2.10 -12.99
N ALA A 91 -12.30 2.53 -13.76
CA ALA A 91 -11.96 1.89 -15.03
C ALA A 91 -11.23 0.56 -14.79
N ALA A 92 -10.28 0.55 -13.85
CA ALA A 92 -9.42 -0.59 -13.60
C ALA A 92 -10.18 -1.83 -13.07
N VAL A 93 -11.26 -1.67 -12.26
CA VAL A 93 -12.09 -2.82 -11.82
C VAL A 93 -12.86 -3.49 -12.95
N ALA A 94 -13.08 -2.80 -14.07
CA ALA A 94 -13.73 -3.33 -15.27
C ALA A 94 -12.74 -3.94 -16.27
N ASP A 95 -11.45 -3.67 -16.12
CA ASP A 95 -10.38 -4.25 -16.94
C ASP A 95 -9.98 -5.62 -16.36
N GLN A 96 -10.55 -6.69 -16.92
CA GLN A 96 -10.30 -8.06 -16.47
C GLN A 96 -8.81 -8.44 -16.56
N ALA A 97 -8.11 -8.00 -17.60
CA ALA A 97 -6.69 -8.29 -17.76
C ALA A 97 -5.84 -7.60 -16.68
N PHE A 98 -6.18 -6.36 -16.32
CA PHE A 98 -5.52 -5.67 -15.22
C PHE A 98 -5.79 -6.36 -13.87
N VAL A 99 -7.04 -6.76 -13.60
CA VAL A 99 -7.42 -7.48 -12.36
C VAL A 99 -6.65 -8.80 -12.24
N GLU A 100 -6.50 -9.56 -13.31
CA GLU A 100 -5.76 -10.82 -13.33
C GLU A 100 -4.24 -10.62 -13.09
N ARG A 101 -3.65 -9.57 -13.70
CA ARG A 101 -2.25 -9.18 -13.43
C ARG A 101 -2.06 -8.78 -11.98
N LEU A 102 -3.00 -8.00 -11.43
CA LEU A 102 -2.96 -7.58 -10.03
C LEU A 102 -3.10 -8.76 -9.08
N ALA A 103 -3.98 -9.72 -9.38
CA ALA A 103 -4.13 -10.97 -8.63
C ALA A 103 -2.81 -11.77 -8.61
N THR A 104 -2.15 -11.87 -9.76
CA THR A 104 -0.86 -12.55 -9.89
C THR A 104 0.22 -11.80 -9.09
N ALA A 105 0.29 -10.47 -9.21
CA ALA A 105 1.22 -9.64 -8.46
C ALA A 105 1.01 -9.79 -6.94
N SER A 106 -0.26 -9.78 -6.47
CA SER A 106 -0.57 -9.96 -5.05
C SER A 106 -0.15 -11.33 -4.52
N ARG A 107 -0.29 -12.40 -5.30
CA ARG A 107 0.16 -13.76 -4.90
C ARG A 107 1.68 -13.91 -4.85
N ARG A 108 2.43 -13.08 -5.57
CA ARG A 108 3.90 -13.05 -5.51
C ARG A 108 4.42 -12.35 -4.26
N ALA A 109 3.64 -11.40 -3.72
CA ALA A 109 4.00 -10.68 -2.50
C ALA A 109 3.79 -11.54 -1.25
N ARG A 110 4.63 -11.35 -0.24
CA ARG A 110 4.38 -11.88 1.11
C ARG A 110 3.31 -11.09 1.85
N ILE A 111 3.22 -9.80 1.55
CA ILE A 111 2.26 -8.88 2.15
C ILE A 111 1.70 -7.99 1.03
N THR A 112 0.38 -7.94 0.90
CA THR A 112 -0.29 -6.99 0.01
C THR A 112 -0.91 -5.88 0.84
N THR A 113 -0.64 -4.63 0.47
CA THR A 113 -1.21 -3.44 1.12
C THR A 113 -2.05 -2.65 0.13
N THR A 114 -3.19 -2.13 0.59
CA THR A 114 -4.04 -1.26 -0.24
C THR A 114 -4.33 0.05 0.47
N VAL A 115 -4.37 1.14 -0.27
CA VAL A 115 -4.79 2.45 0.24
C VAL A 115 -6.07 2.87 -0.47
N CYS A 116 -6.98 3.49 0.29
CA CYS A 116 -8.17 4.13 -0.28
C CYS A 116 -9.02 3.14 -1.10
N THR A 117 -9.40 3.49 -2.33
CA THR A 117 -10.15 2.62 -3.25
C THR A 117 -9.31 1.49 -3.87
N GLY A 118 -8.02 1.38 -3.54
CA GLY A 118 -7.19 0.24 -3.94
C GLY A 118 -7.71 -1.11 -3.41
N SER A 119 -8.40 -1.11 -2.26
CA SER A 119 -9.08 -2.29 -1.74
C SER A 119 -10.21 -2.80 -2.65
N ALA A 120 -10.86 -1.94 -3.45
CA ALA A 120 -11.83 -2.37 -4.45
C ALA A 120 -11.16 -3.18 -5.57
N LEU A 121 -9.96 -2.80 -5.99
CA LEU A 121 -9.17 -3.56 -6.97
C LEU A 121 -8.82 -4.95 -6.42
N LEU A 122 -8.33 -5.00 -5.17
CA LEU A 122 -7.98 -6.27 -4.54
C LEU A 122 -9.23 -7.15 -4.29
N ALA A 123 -10.38 -6.56 -3.95
CA ALA A 123 -11.63 -7.28 -3.79
C ALA A 123 -12.09 -7.92 -5.12
N ARG A 124 -11.90 -7.26 -6.26
CA ARG A 124 -12.22 -7.80 -7.58
C ARG A 124 -11.37 -9.00 -7.97
N THR A 125 -10.20 -9.17 -7.39
CA THR A 125 -9.38 -10.38 -7.57
C THR A 125 -9.90 -11.60 -6.80
N GLY A 126 -10.84 -11.44 -5.87
CA GLY A 126 -11.32 -12.46 -4.94
C GLY A 126 -10.40 -12.71 -3.73
N LEU A 127 -9.25 -12.06 -3.65
CA LEU A 127 -8.27 -12.27 -2.56
C LEU A 127 -8.73 -11.71 -1.19
N LEU A 128 -9.79 -10.89 -1.18
CA LEU A 128 -10.41 -10.38 0.06
C LEU A 128 -11.67 -11.15 0.48
N ASP A 129 -12.11 -12.16 -0.28
CA ASP A 129 -13.34 -12.89 0.05
C ASP A 129 -13.24 -13.55 1.43
N GLY A 130 -14.25 -13.28 2.29
CA GLY A 130 -14.30 -13.76 3.66
C GLY A 130 -13.32 -13.10 4.63
N ARG A 131 -12.52 -12.11 4.17
CA ARG A 131 -11.51 -11.44 4.98
C ARG A 131 -11.96 -10.05 5.47
N PRO A 132 -11.52 -9.61 6.65
CA PRO A 132 -11.78 -8.25 7.12
C PRO A 132 -10.96 -7.25 6.30
N ALA A 133 -11.61 -6.14 5.89
CA ALA A 133 -10.96 -5.06 5.15
C ALA A 133 -11.64 -3.72 5.40
N THR A 134 -10.94 -2.64 5.11
CA THR A 134 -11.49 -1.28 5.08
C THR A 134 -11.14 -0.57 3.77
N SER A 135 -11.71 0.62 3.59
CA SER A 135 -11.52 1.42 2.38
C SER A 135 -11.78 2.90 2.64
N ASN A 136 -11.67 3.69 1.59
CA ASN A 136 -12.06 5.10 1.54
C ASN A 136 -13.51 5.29 1.98
N LYS A 137 -13.79 6.27 2.85
CA LYS A 137 -15.12 6.48 3.42
C LYS A 137 -16.05 7.26 2.48
N ILE A 138 -15.50 8.15 1.65
CA ILE A 138 -16.28 8.90 0.67
C ILE A 138 -16.79 7.98 -0.46
N ALA A 139 -15.97 7.01 -0.88
CA ALA A 139 -16.32 6.06 -1.93
C ALA A 139 -16.89 4.74 -1.38
N TRP A 140 -17.26 4.68 -0.10
CA TRP A 140 -17.60 3.44 0.61
C TRP A 140 -18.63 2.58 -0.10
N ASP A 141 -19.77 3.18 -0.45
CA ASP A 141 -20.90 2.43 -1.04
C ASP A 141 -20.53 1.83 -2.41
N TRP A 142 -19.69 2.51 -3.17
CA TRP A 142 -19.17 1.96 -4.42
C TRP A 142 -18.18 0.83 -4.17
N VAL A 143 -17.28 0.98 -3.19
CA VAL A 143 -16.25 -0.02 -2.90
C VAL A 143 -16.85 -1.33 -2.43
N VAL A 144 -17.82 -1.31 -1.50
CA VAL A 144 -18.43 -2.53 -0.95
C VAL A 144 -19.13 -3.36 -2.02
N GLN A 145 -19.63 -2.71 -3.08
CA GLN A 145 -20.21 -3.38 -4.23
C GLN A 145 -19.18 -4.15 -5.07
N GLN A 146 -17.90 -3.77 -5.03
CA GLN A 146 -16.83 -4.47 -5.76
C GLN A 146 -16.41 -5.77 -5.07
N GLY A 147 -16.72 -5.94 -3.78
CA GLY A 147 -16.40 -7.13 -3.00
C GLY A 147 -17.52 -7.50 -2.02
N PRO A 148 -18.65 -8.06 -2.50
CA PRO A 148 -19.80 -8.37 -1.64
C PRO A 148 -19.54 -9.50 -0.62
N ARG A 149 -18.47 -10.26 -0.77
CA ARG A 149 -18.05 -11.31 0.16
C ARG A 149 -16.97 -10.87 1.15
N VAL A 150 -16.55 -9.61 1.10
CA VAL A 150 -15.55 -9.03 2.02
C VAL A 150 -16.22 -8.63 3.33
N LEU A 151 -15.55 -8.85 4.46
CA LEU A 151 -16.04 -8.46 5.78
C LEU A 151 -15.65 -7.00 6.08
N TRP A 152 -16.30 -6.07 5.41
CA TRP A 152 -15.98 -4.65 5.45
C TRP A 152 -16.12 -4.03 6.84
N LYS A 153 -15.04 -3.34 7.30
CA LYS A 153 -14.93 -2.64 8.60
C LYS A 153 -14.97 -1.13 8.38
N ARG A 154 -16.16 -0.54 8.36
CA ARG A 154 -16.35 0.89 8.03
C ARG A 154 -15.58 1.82 8.97
N LYS A 155 -15.60 1.55 10.28
CA LYS A 155 -14.96 2.40 11.29
C LYS A 155 -13.44 2.32 11.30
N ALA A 156 -12.87 1.25 10.78
CA ALA A 156 -11.44 1.04 10.80
C ALA A 156 -10.70 2.08 9.93
N ARG A 157 -9.62 2.64 10.47
CA ARG A 157 -8.66 3.47 9.74
C ARG A 157 -7.75 2.60 8.88
N TRP A 158 -7.32 1.45 9.41
CA TRP A 158 -6.75 0.35 8.63
C TRP A 158 -7.12 -0.99 9.28
N VAL A 159 -7.03 -2.04 8.49
CA VAL A 159 -7.18 -3.42 8.93
C VAL A 159 -5.91 -4.18 8.59
N ASP A 160 -5.31 -4.84 9.59
CA ASP A 160 -4.20 -5.77 9.42
C ASP A 160 -4.73 -7.19 9.56
N ASP A 161 -4.79 -7.94 8.46
CA ASP A 161 -5.24 -9.33 8.39
C ASP A 161 -4.06 -10.26 8.02
N GLY A 162 -2.89 -9.98 8.58
CA GLY A 162 -1.68 -10.80 8.41
C GLY A 162 -0.94 -10.51 7.10
N ASP A 163 -1.23 -11.24 6.04
CA ASP A 163 -0.63 -11.05 4.72
C ASP A 163 -1.32 -10.00 3.86
N VAL A 164 -2.45 -9.45 4.33
CA VAL A 164 -3.14 -8.33 3.68
C VAL A 164 -3.41 -7.20 4.67
N LEU A 165 -3.05 -5.98 4.29
CA LEU A 165 -3.43 -4.77 5.01
C LEU A 165 -4.23 -3.86 4.08
N THR A 166 -5.31 -3.29 4.60
CA THR A 166 -6.12 -2.31 3.87
C THR A 166 -6.28 -1.04 4.70
N SER A 167 -6.17 0.13 4.10
CA SER A 167 -6.39 1.40 4.78
C SER A 167 -7.56 2.20 4.21
N SER A 168 -8.03 3.10 5.03
CA SER A 168 -8.97 4.14 4.66
C SER A 168 -8.39 5.11 3.64
N GLY A 169 -9.04 6.26 3.43
CA GLY A 169 -8.69 7.22 2.39
C GLY A 169 -7.37 7.93 2.62
N VAL A 170 -6.66 8.10 1.55
CA VAL A 170 -5.51 8.98 1.32
C VAL A 170 -4.47 8.95 2.43
N SER A 171 -4.56 9.84 3.43
CA SER A 171 -3.57 9.96 4.52
C SER A 171 -3.51 8.73 5.43
N ALA A 172 -4.59 7.94 5.54
CA ALA A 172 -4.60 6.72 6.34
C ALA A 172 -3.60 5.66 5.84
N GLY A 173 -3.20 5.74 4.56
CA GLY A 173 -2.14 4.90 4.00
C GLY A 173 -0.79 5.09 4.68
N ILE A 174 -0.49 6.30 5.17
CA ILE A 174 0.74 6.60 5.93
C ILE A 174 0.70 5.87 7.27
N ASP A 175 -0.43 5.96 7.99
CA ASP A 175 -0.60 5.32 9.30
C ASP A 175 -0.53 3.79 9.18
N MET A 176 -1.15 3.21 8.15
CA MET A 176 -1.05 1.78 7.84
C MET A 176 0.40 1.37 7.55
N ALA A 177 1.14 2.14 6.75
CA ALA A 177 2.54 1.84 6.44
C ALA A 177 3.41 1.89 7.70
N LEU A 178 3.22 2.89 8.56
CA LEU A 178 3.90 2.97 9.86
C LEU A 178 3.52 1.80 10.77
N SER A 179 2.24 1.36 10.77
CA SER A 179 1.81 0.15 11.50
C SER A 179 2.52 -1.10 10.97
N LEU A 180 2.64 -1.25 9.65
CA LEU A 180 3.39 -2.36 9.06
C LEU A 180 4.88 -2.30 9.42
N ILE A 181 5.51 -1.13 9.41
CA ILE A 181 6.89 -0.94 9.87
C ILE A 181 7.02 -1.34 11.35
N ALA A 182 6.06 -0.94 12.20
CA ALA A 182 6.05 -1.34 13.62
C ALA A 182 5.97 -2.87 13.79
N ARG A 183 5.15 -3.54 12.99
CA ARG A 183 5.03 -5.00 13.00
C ARG A 183 6.32 -5.69 12.56
N LEU A 184 7.00 -5.16 11.55
CA LEU A 184 8.18 -5.80 10.94
C LEU A 184 9.50 -5.46 11.64
N HIS A 185 9.62 -4.26 12.23
CA HIS A 185 10.88 -3.72 12.76
C HIS A 185 10.76 -3.09 14.16
N GLY A 186 9.58 -3.21 14.77
CA GLY A 186 9.33 -2.66 16.10
C GLY A 186 8.77 -1.23 16.07
N ARG A 187 8.00 -0.91 17.11
CA ARG A 187 7.26 0.36 17.24
C ARG A 187 8.18 1.59 17.28
N ASP A 188 9.37 1.45 17.87
CA ASP A 188 10.35 2.54 17.94
C ASP A 188 10.89 2.92 16.56
N MET A 189 11.04 1.96 15.65
CA MET A 189 11.40 2.23 14.26
C MET A 189 10.30 3.02 13.56
N ALA A 190 9.03 2.62 13.72
CA ALA A 190 7.90 3.34 13.13
C ALA A 190 7.79 4.77 13.66
N ARG A 191 7.96 4.97 14.97
CA ARG A 191 7.98 6.31 15.58
C ARG A 191 9.17 7.15 15.09
N THR A 192 10.32 6.53 14.87
CA THR A 192 11.49 7.20 14.30
C THR A 192 11.23 7.60 12.85
N ALA A 193 10.62 6.73 12.04
CA ALA A 193 10.23 7.05 10.66
C ALA A 193 9.22 8.22 10.62
N ALA A 194 8.18 8.17 11.46
CA ALA A 194 7.18 9.25 11.57
C ALA A 194 7.84 10.58 11.97
N ARG A 195 8.77 10.57 12.94
CA ARG A 195 9.52 11.77 13.36
C ARG A 195 10.41 12.33 12.25
N ASN A 196 11.07 11.47 11.47
CA ASN A 196 11.87 11.88 10.33
C ASN A 196 11.04 12.52 9.21
N MET A 197 9.75 12.21 9.16
CA MET A 197 8.77 12.81 8.24
C MET A 197 8.08 14.06 8.82
N GLU A 198 8.34 14.42 10.09
CA GLU A 198 7.58 15.40 10.86
C GLU A 198 6.06 15.11 10.82
N TYR A 199 5.70 13.81 10.85
CA TYR A 199 4.34 13.33 10.76
C TYR A 199 3.83 12.86 12.12
N VAL A 200 2.62 13.26 12.48
CA VAL A 200 1.91 12.77 13.67
C VAL A 200 1.22 11.47 13.32
N TRP A 201 1.80 10.37 13.74
CA TRP A 201 1.25 9.05 13.48
C TRP A 201 -0.01 8.80 14.32
N HIS A 202 -1.13 8.54 13.66
CA HIS A 202 -2.34 8.06 14.29
C HIS A 202 -2.22 6.55 14.51
N GLU A 203 -1.96 6.13 15.76
CA GLU A 203 -1.63 4.74 16.09
C GLU A 203 -2.86 3.84 16.30
N GLY A 204 -4.09 4.39 16.27
CA GLY A 204 -5.35 3.65 16.44
C GLY A 204 -5.89 3.11 15.11
N ALA A 205 -6.04 1.79 15.01
CA ALA A 205 -6.54 1.14 13.79
C ALA A 205 -8.06 1.22 13.62
N ASP A 206 -8.80 1.23 14.73
CA ASP A 206 -10.23 0.95 14.75
C ASP A 206 -11.13 2.19 14.67
N ASP A 207 -10.54 3.38 14.68
CA ASP A 207 -11.29 4.64 14.73
C ASP A 207 -10.82 5.60 13.64
N ASP A 208 -11.55 5.60 12.53
CA ASP A 208 -11.33 6.55 11.44
C ASP A 208 -12.24 7.78 11.67
N PRO A 209 -11.66 9.00 11.80
CA PRO A 209 -12.46 10.21 12.04
C PRO A 209 -13.42 10.56 10.88
N PHE A 210 -13.31 9.87 9.74
CA PHE A 210 -14.18 10.07 8.56
C PHE A 210 -15.23 8.96 8.38
N ALA A 211 -15.38 8.03 9.33
CA ALA A 211 -16.28 6.89 9.25
C ALA A 211 -17.75 7.23 9.51
#